data_776c31fe736c9691e9adc0fc644ac851
#
_entry.id   776c31fe736c9691e9adc0fc644ac851
#
_cell.length_a   1.000
_cell.length_b   1.000
_cell.length_c   1.000
_cell.angle_alpha   90.00
_cell.angle_beta   90.00
_cell.angle_gamma   90.00
#
_symmetry.space_group_name_H-M   'P 1'
#
loop_
_entity.id
_entity.type
_entity.pdbx_description
1 polymer ?
#
loop_
_entity_poly.entity_id
_entity_poly.type
_entity_poly.pdbx_seq_one_letter_code
_entity_poly.pdbx_strand_id
1 'polypeptide(L)' 'MKDIELPLGFGMALAQNEAAMQRFAALPEAEKQAVLQQAHAVGSKQEMQQLVARIAGG' A
#
# COMPACT_ATOMS: atom_id res chain seq x y z
N MET A 1 6.64 17.07 10.65
CA MET A 1 6.32 16.52 10.29
C MET A 1 6.33 15.52 10.11
N LYS A 2 5.84 14.79 10.14
CA LYS A 2 5.92 13.95 9.82
C LYS A 2 5.27 13.34 9.19
N ASP A 3 5.44 13.05 8.94
CA ASP A 3 4.90 12.59 7.85
C ASP A 3 4.77 11.15 7.73
N ILE A 4 3.85 10.61 6.97
CA ILE A 4 3.71 9.21 6.68
C ILE A 4 4.80 8.83 5.71
N GLU A 5 5.67 7.92 6.14
CA GLU A 5 6.69 7.42 5.26
C GLU A 5 6.16 6.21 4.54
N LEU A 6 6.01 6.31 3.24
CA LEU A 6 5.63 5.17 2.43
C LEU A 6 6.87 4.37 2.07
N PRO A 7 6.84 3.04 2.26
CA PRO A 7 7.92 2.23 1.71
C PRO A 7 8.03 2.45 0.22
N LEU A 8 9.25 2.56 -0.27
CA LEU A 8 9.45 2.86 -1.68
C LEU A 8 8.79 1.84 -2.58
N GLY A 9 8.94 0.56 -2.25
CA GLY A 9 8.34 -0.48 -3.06
C GLY A 9 6.82 -0.40 -3.08
N PHE A 10 6.22 -0.04 -1.95
CA PHE A 10 4.77 0.09 -1.89
C PHE A 10 4.28 1.23 -2.76
N GLY A 11 4.95 2.38 -2.66
CA GLY A 11 4.57 3.52 -3.48
C GLY A 11 4.68 3.22 -4.96
N MET A 12 5.75 2.54 -5.37
CA MET A 12 5.93 2.20 -6.76
C MET A 12 4.88 1.19 -7.24
N ALA A 13 4.54 0.22 -6.40
CA ALA A 13 3.53 -0.76 -6.77
C ALA A 13 2.16 -0.11 -6.91
N LEU A 14 1.84 0.84 -6.02
CA LEU A 14 0.60 1.59 -6.16
C LEU A 14 0.57 2.39 -7.45
N ALA A 15 1.70 2.99 -7.80
CA ALA A 15 1.77 3.79 -9.02
C ALA A 15 1.54 2.94 -10.26
N GLN A 16 1.87 1.67 -10.19
CA GLN A 16 1.67 0.77 -11.32
C GLN A 16 0.31 0.11 -11.34
N ASN A 17 -0.51 0.34 -10.28
CA ASN A 17 -1.82 -0.28 -10.18
C ASN A 17 -2.81 0.78 -9.80
N GLU A 18 -3.45 1.38 -10.80
CA GLU A 18 -4.32 2.50 -10.59
C GLU A 18 -5.50 2.15 -9.68
N ALA A 19 -6.06 0.95 -9.84
CA ALA A 19 -7.18 0.53 -8.99
C ALA A 19 -6.76 0.47 -7.53
N ALA A 20 -5.58 -0.07 -7.26
CA ALA A 20 -5.09 -0.13 -5.89
C ALA A 20 -4.84 1.26 -5.34
N MET A 21 -4.29 2.14 -6.15
CA MET A 21 -4.04 3.51 -5.72
C MET A 21 -5.34 4.20 -5.32
N GLN A 22 -6.37 4.07 -6.15
CA GLN A 22 -7.64 4.71 -5.87
C GLN A 22 -8.29 4.13 -4.62
N ARG A 23 -8.26 2.81 -4.47
CA ARG A 23 -8.85 2.20 -3.30
C ARG A 23 -8.10 2.55 -2.03
N PHE A 24 -6.78 2.59 -2.12
CA PHE A 24 -5.99 2.97 -0.96
C PHE A 24 -6.32 4.41 -0.53
N ALA A 25 -6.42 5.31 -1.50
CA ALA A 25 -6.72 6.71 -1.20
C ALA A 25 -8.09 6.87 -0.56
N ALA A 26 -9.01 5.95 -0.86
CA ALA A 26 -10.36 6.03 -0.32
C ALA A 26 -10.51 5.38 1.05
N LEU A 27 -9.48 4.70 1.54
CA LEU A 27 -9.57 4.03 2.84
C LEU A 27 -9.64 5.03 3.97
N PRO A 28 -10.35 4.69 5.06
CA PRO A 28 -10.26 5.48 6.28
C PRO A 28 -8.85 5.53 6.80
N GLU A 29 -8.56 6.56 7.59
CA GLU A 29 -7.20 6.76 8.08
C GLU A 29 -6.68 5.55 8.83
N ALA A 30 -7.51 4.94 9.67
CA ALA A 30 -7.07 3.80 10.46
C ALA A 30 -6.68 2.63 9.55
N GLU A 31 -7.40 2.42 8.47
CA GLU A 31 -7.08 1.33 7.56
C GLU A 31 -5.86 1.64 6.72
N LYS A 32 -5.68 2.91 6.33
CA LYS A 32 -4.46 3.28 5.67
C LYS A 32 -3.24 2.96 6.51
N GLN A 33 -3.31 3.27 7.80
CA GLN A 33 -2.21 2.99 8.70
C GLN A 33 -1.94 1.51 8.83
N ALA A 34 -3.00 0.70 8.89
CA ALA A 34 -2.82 -0.74 8.97
C ALA A 34 -2.14 -1.28 7.71
N VAL A 35 -2.54 -0.78 6.55
CA VAL A 35 -1.93 -1.20 5.30
C VAL A 35 -0.45 -0.79 5.25
N LEU A 36 -0.16 0.42 5.72
CA LEU A 36 1.23 0.87 5.73
C LEU A 36 2.09 0.01 6.64
N GLN A 37 1.54 -0.40 7.79
CA GLN A 37 2.28 -1.29 8.67
C GLN A 37 2.54 -2.64 8.00
N GLN A 38 1.58 -3.16 7.27
CA GLN A 38 1.80 -4.40 6.54
C GLN A 38 2.87 -4.20 5.48
N ALA A 39 2.86 -3.07 4.79
CA ALA A 39 3.86 -2.80 3.77
C ALA A 39 5.25 -2.72 4.37
N HIS A 40 5.38 -2.16 5.57
CA HIS A 40 6.68 -2.10 6.22
C HIS A 40 7.19 -3.48 6.61
N ALA A 41 6.27 -4.41 6.87
CA ALA A 41 6.65 -5.76 7.26
C ALA A 41 6.93 -6.68 6.08
N VAL A 42 6.59 -6.25 4.87
CA VAL A 42 6.80 -7.06 3.68
C VAL A 42 8.30 -7.19 3.41
N GLY A 43 8.73 -8.42 3.16
CA GLY A 43 10.15 -8.69 2.97
C GLY A 43 10.57 -8.91 1.54
N SER A 44 9.63 -8.92 0.58
CA SER A 44 10.00 -9.18 -0.79
C SER A 44 9.10 -8.39 -1.73
N LYS A 45 9.59 -8.22 -2.94
CA LYS A 45 8.84 -7.54 -3.98
C LYS A 45 7.56 -8.29 -4.31
N GLN A 46 7.65 -9.62 -4.32
CA GLN A 46 6.48 -10.44 -4.64
C GLN A 46 5.39 -10.26 -3.60
N GLU A 47 5.78 -10.24 -2.33
CA GLU A 47 4.80 -10.02 -1.28
C GLU A 47 4.18 -8.64 -1.36
N MET A 48 4.98 -7.66 -1.73
CA MET A 48 4.46 -6.31 -1.92
C MET A 48 3.42 -6.29 -3.02
N GLN A 49 3.67 -6.98 -4.12
CA GLN A 49 2.70 -7.02 -5.20
C GLN A 49 1.41 -7.72 -4.77
N GLN A 50 1.53 -8.75 -3.93
CA GLN A 50 0.34 -9.41 -3.42
C GLN A 50 -0.47 -8.48 -2.53
N LEU A 51 0.20 -7.70 -1.69
CA LEU A 51 -0.49 -6.75 -0.85
C LEU A 51 -1.27 -5.74 -1.68
N VAL A 52 -0.61 -5.19 -2.70
CA VAL A 52 -1.25 -4.21 -3.58
C VAL A 52 -2.40 -4.85 -4.34
N ALA A 53 -2.23 -6.09 -4.79
CA ALA A 53 -3.30 -6.78 -5.51
C ALA A 53 -4.52 -6.97 -4.64
N ARG A 54 -4.32 -7.26 -3.34
CA ARG A 54 -5.46 -7.40 -2.43
C ARG A 54 -6.19 -6.08 -2.25
N ILE A 55 -5.45 -4.98 -2.18
CA ILE A 55 -6.08 -3.67 -2.08
C ILE A 55 -6.93 -3.43 -3.33
N ALA A 56 -6.38 -3.72 -4.50
CA ALA A 56 -7.08 -3.50 -5.76
C ALA A 56 -8.30 -4.38 -5.89
N GLY A 57 -8.22 -5.60 -5.39
CA GLY A 57 -9.31 -6.54 -5.52
C GLY A 57 -10.44 -6.30 -4.54
N GLY A 58 -10.20 -5.43 -3.59
CA GLY A 58 -11.22 -5.11 -2.63
C GLY A 58 -11.28 -6.01 -1.49
#